data_0ece206fd57fe512cc38ce4b1372a643
#
_entry.id   0ece206fd57fe512cc38ce4b1372a643
#
_cell.length_a   1.000
_cell.length_b   1.000
_cell.length_c   1.000
_cell.angle_alpha   90.00
_cell.angle_beta   90.00
_cell.angle_gamma   90.00
#
_symmetry.space_group_name_H-M   'P 1'
#
loop_
_entity.id
_entity.type
_entity.pdbx_description
1 polymer ?
#
loop_
_entity_poly.entity_id
_entity_poly.type
_entity_poly.pdbx_seq_one_letter_code
_entity_poly.pdbx_strand_id
1 'polypeptide(L)'
;MLVVTLVAIIAAIAIPNYRDYIVRSNRSAARQVLVEAAQYLERNYTAAGCYNFADTASCIAQSGSATVQPSTLLRAPSEGRQTYAVGWTYTNSGQAYTLAAMPCAVAGNCPSAAETTFSDSTCGVLTLTQTGLRGASGTLTTCWQR
;
A
#
# COMPACT_ATOMS: atom_id res chain seq x y z
N MET A 1 36.53 -21.53 19.40
CA MET A 1 35.17 -21.87 19.89
C MET A 1 34.51 -20.68 20.58
N LEU A 2 35.16 -19.93 21.43
CA LEU A 2 34.57 -18.79 22.19
C LEU A 2 34.03 -17.68 21.28
N VAL A 3 34.71 -17.36 20.17
CA VAL A 3 34.27 -16.34 19.19
C VAL A 3 32.95 -16.73 18.49
N VAL A 4 32.79 -18.00 18.16
CA VAL A 4 31.58 -18.49 17.48
C VAL A 4 30.36 -18.41 18.39
N THR A 5 30.50 -18.69 19.67
CA THR A 5 29.41 -18.56 20.64
C THR A 5 29.00 -17.11 20.84
N LEU A 6 29.97 -16.17 20.87
CA LEU A 6 29.69 -14.75 20.99
C LEU A 6 28.93 -14.21 19.77
N VAL A 7 29.34 -14.60 18.56
CA VAL A 7 28.64 -14.21 17.31
C VAL A 7 27.22 -14.79 17.29
N ALA A 8 27.00 -16.03 17.71
CA ALA A 8 25.68 -16.63 17.75
C ALA A 8 24.71 -15.90 18.69
N ILE A 9 25.18 -15.43 19.84
CA ILE A 9 24.37 -14.66 20.80
C ILE A 9 23.96 -13.31 20.21
N ILE A 10 24.90 -12.58 19.57
CA ILE A 10 24.62 -11.30 18.93
C ILE A 10 23.63 -11.50 17.76
N ALA A 11 23.84 -12.51 16.93
CA ALA A 11 22.95 -12.83 15.80
C ALA A 11 21.52 -13.15 16.25
N ALA A 12 21.35 -13.86 17.36
CA ALA A 12 20.03 -14.21 17.90
C ALA A 12 19.19 -12.98 18.27
N ILE A 13 19.80 -11.87 18.66
CA ILE A 13 19.11 -10.60 18.98
C ILE A 13 18.97 -9.71 17.74
N ALA A 14 19.96 -9.71 16.85
CA ALA A 14 20.02 -8.81 15.71
C ALA A 14 19.00 -9.20 14.61
N ILE A 15 18.80 -10.48 14.35
CA ILE A 15 17.94 -10.97 13.26
C ILE A 15 16.45 -10.57 13.44
N PRO A 16 15.80 -10.78 14.59
CA PRO A 16 14.40 -10.39 14.76
C PRO A 16 14.20 -8.87 14.63
N ASN A 17 15.08 -8.08 15.21
CA ASN A 17 15.01 -6.61 15.13
C ASN A 17 15.14 -6.11 13.69
N TYR A 18 15.97 -6.74 12.87
CA TYR A 18 16.13 -6.40 11.47
C TYR A 18 14.87 -6.67 10.66
N ARG A 19 14.19 -7.79 10.90
CA ARG A 19 12.93 -8.13 10.23
C ARG A 19 11.83 -7.09 10.52
N ASP A 20 11.69 -6.70 11.78
CA ASP A 20 10.73 -5.68 12.18
C ASP A 20 11.03 -4.30 11.53
N TYR A 21 12.30 -3.97 11.41
CA TYR A 21 12.73 -2.76 10.72
C TYR A 21 12.33 -2.78 9.24
N ILE A 22 12.55 -3.89 8.54
CA ILE A 22 12.17 -4.05 7.12
C ILE A 22 10.65 -3.94 6.95
N VAL A 23 9.85 -4.57 7.81
CA VAL A 23 8.38 -4.47 7.75
C VAL A 23 7.92 -3.02 7.94
N ARG A 24 8.48 -2.30 8.91
CA ARG A 24 8.17 -0.87 9.14
C ARG A 24 8.57 0.01 7.96
N SER A 25 9.71 -0.24 7.34
CA SER A 25 10.18 0.47 6.15
C SER A 25 9.22 0.27 4.97
N ASN A 26 8.85 -0.97 4.68
CA ASN A 26 7.91 -1.31 3.61
C ASN A 26 6.51 -0.72 3.87
N ARG A 27 6.05 -0.72 5.12
CA ARG A 27 4.80 -0.05 5.52
C ARG A 27 4.87 1.46 5.29
N SER A 28 6.01 2.08 5.57
CA SER A 28 6.21 3.51 5.28
C SER A 28 6.13 3.80 3.79
N ALA A 29 6.74 2.96 2.95
CA ALA A 29 6.64 3.07 1.50
C ALA A 29 5.18 2.89 1.03
N ALA A 30 4.44 1.94 1.58
CA ALA A 30 3.03 1.76 1.25
C ALA A 30 2.17 3.00 1.59
N ARG A 31 2.40 3.63 2.74
CA ARG A 31 1.73 4.88 3.11
C ARG A 31 2.05 6.03 2.16
N GLN A 32 3.29 6.14 1.70
CA GLN A 32 3.69 7.16 0.73
C GLN A 32 2.96 6.96 -0.60
N VAL A 33 2.91 5.75 -1.12
CA VAL A 33 2.18 5.43 -2.36
C VAL A 33 0.68 5.69 -2.22
N LEU A 34 0.07 5.37 -1.07
CA LEU A 34 -1.34 5.69 -0.82
C LEU A 34 -1.62 7.21 -0.88
N VAL A 35 -0.74 8.03 -0.30
CA VAL A 35 -0.87 9.49 -0.35
C VAL A 35 -0.64 10.02 -1.76
N GLU A 36 0.33 9.49 -2.48
CA GLU A 36 0.59 9.86 -3.88
C GLU A 36 -0.58 9.49 -4.79
N ALA A 37 -1.14 8.29 -4.61
CA ALA A 37 -2.34 7.86 -5.32
C ALA A 37 -3.56 8.75 -5.01
N ALA A 38 -3.73 9.17 -3.76
CA ALA A 38 -4.78 10.12 -3.38
C ALA A 38 -4.61 11.45 -4.13
N GLN A 39 -3.41 12.00 -4.15
CA GLN A 39 -3.13 13.25 -4.89
C GLN A 39 -3.36 13.11 -6.40
N TYR A 40 -3.07 11.94 -6.96
CA TYR A 40 -3.38 11.65 -8.36
C TYR A 40 -4.89 11.66 -8.62
N LEU A 41 -5.68 11.02 -7.75
CA LEU A 41 -7.13 11.00 -7.87
C LEU A 41 -7.75 12.38 -7.68
N GLU A 42 -7.25 13.21 -6.76
CA GLU A 42 -7.72 14.59 -6.57
C GLU A 42 -7.45 15.45 -7.80
N ARG A 43 -6.31 15.30 -8.46
CA ARG A 43 -6.05 15.98 -9.73
C ARG A 43 -7.03 15.56 -10.82
N ASN A 44 -7.34 14.28 -10.91
CA ASN A 44 -8.32 13.79 -11.87
C ASN A 44 -9.71 14.36 -11.57
N TYR A 45 -10.08 14.42 -10.31
CA TYR A 45 -11.35 14.99 -9.88
C TYR A 45 -11.46 16.49 -10.27
N THR A 46 -10.42 17.26 -10.07
CA THR A 46 -10.42 18.69 -10.47
C THR A 46 -10.52 18.89 -11.97
N ALA A 47 -10.05 17.94 -12.77
CA ALA A 47 -10.11 18.01 -14.23
C ALA A 47 -11.43 17.50 -14.82
N ALA A 48 -12.01 16.46 -14.23
CA ALA A 48 -13.15 15.72 -14.81
C ALA A 48 -14.43 15.77 -13.95
N GLY A 49 -14.36 16.24 -12.70
CA GLY A 49 -15.49 16.26 -11.77
C GLY A 49 -15.83 14.90 -11.16
N CYS A 50 -14.96 13.90 -11.32
CA CYS A 50 -15.09 12.58 -10.72
C CYS A 50 -13.74 11.89 -10.58
N TYR A 51 -13.63 10.92 -9.66
CA TYR A 51 -12.43 10.12 -9.47
C TYR A 51 -12.30 8.99 -10.47
N ASN A 52 -13.43 8.43 -10.91
CA ASN A 52 -13.48 7.33 -11.86
C ASN A 52 -13.69 7.88 -13.29
N PHE A 53 -12.58 8.22 -13.91
CA PHE A 53 -12.64 8.72 -15.27
C PHE A 53 -11.79 7.81 -16.18
N ALA A 54 -12.38 7.32 -17.24
CA ALA A 54 -11.74 6.38 -18.15
C ALA A 54 -11.11 7.05 -19.34
N ASP A 55 -11.57 8.25 -19.67
CA ASP A 55 -11.14 9.01 -20.82
C ASP A 55 -11.47 10.48 -20.60
N THR A 56 -10.83 11.38 -21.31
CA THR A 56 -10.78 12.82 -21.09
C THR A 56 -12.12 13.58 -20.97
N ALA A 57 -13.28 12.91 -20.96
CA ALA A 57 -14.56 13.58 -21.00
C ALA A 57 -15.73 12.95 -20.23
N SER A 58 -15.62 11.78 -19.64
CA SER A 58 -16.82 11.11 -19.08
C SER A 58 -16.53 10.40 -17.77
N CYS A 59 -17.22 10.81 -16.71
CA CYS A 59 -17.34 10.03 -15.49
C CYS A 59 -18.05 8.71 -15.79
N ILE A 60 -17.39 7.60 -15.56
CA ILE A 60 -18.04 6.30 -15.70
C ILE A 60 -18.84 6.04 -14.43
N ALA A 61 -20.16 5.92 -14.59
CA ALA A 61 -21.09 5.55 -13.53
C ALA A 61 -20.93 4.08 -13.06
N GLN A 62 -19.79 3.45 -13.29
CA GLN A 62 -19.56 2.06 -12.95
C GLN A 62 -18.69 1.89 -11.72
N SER A 63 -19.22 1.13 -10.78
CA SER A 63 -18.50 0.46 -9.73
C SER A 63 -17.57 -0.57 -10.37
N GLY A 64 -16.29 -0.29 -10.47
CA GLY A 64 -15.32 -1.21 -11.07
C GLY A 64 -13.97 -0.55 -11.33
N SER A 65 -12.95 -1.37 -11.28
CA SER A 65 -11.58 -1.02 -11.62
C SER A 65 -11.49 -0.64 -13.10
N ALA A 66 -11.50 0.63 -13.43
CA ALA A 66 -11.09 1.05 -14.75
C ALA A 66 -10.65 2.50 -14.75
N THR A 67 -9.38 2.68 -14.79
CA THR A 67 -8.80 3.89 -15.35
C THR A 67 -7.35 3.63 -15.64
N VAL A 68 -6.82 4.27 -16.66
CA VAL A 68 -5.39 4.25 -16.94
C VAL A 68 -4.65 4.77 -15.71
N GLN A 69 -4.18 3.85 -14.89
CA GLN A 69 -3.50 4.15 -13.64
C GLN A 69 -2.00 4.04 -13.89
N PRO A 70 -1.19 4.97 -13.42
CA PRO A 70 0.25 4.77 -13.45
C PRO A 70 0.62 3.50 -12.69
N SER A 71 1.33 2.59 -13.35
CA SER A 71 1.74 1.31 -12.75
C SER A 71 2.56 1.47 -11.46
N THR A 72 3.21 2.63 -11.30
CA THR A 72 3.97 3.00 -10.11
C THR A 72 3.07 3.19 -8.88
N LEU A 73 1.80 3.58 -9.07
CA LEU A 73 0.83 3.77 -8.00
C LEU A 73 0.10 2.48 -7.59
N LEU A 74 0.27 1.38 -8.37
CA LEU A 74 -0.33 0.08 -8.06
C LEU A 74 0.54 -0.80 -7.18
N ARG A 75 1.73 -0.34 -6.83
CA ARG A 75 2.73 -1.12 -6.10
C ARG A 75 3.45 -0.30 -5.04
N ALA A 76 3.83 -0.92 -3.95
CA ALA A 76 4.71 -0.33 -2.97
C ALA A 76 5.79 -1.35 -2.52
N PRO A 77 7.03 -0.91 -2.40
CA PRO A 77 7.55 0.39 -2.84
C PRO A 77 7.39 0.60 -4.36
N SER A 78 7.38 1.85 -4.81
CA SER A 78 7.27 2.21 -6.23
C SER A 78 8.44 1.68 -7.06
N GLU A 79 9.61 1.59 -6.44
CA GLU A 79 10.82 1.01 -7.02
C GLU A 79 11.29 -0.20 -6.20
N GLY A 80 12.05 -1.08 -6.84
CA GLY A 80 12.55 -2.29 -6.22
C GLY A 80 11.53 -3.41 -6.14
N ARG A 81 11.70 -4.31 -5.15
CA ARG A 81 10.85 -5.48 -4.99
C ARG A 81 9.54 -5.09 -4.31
N GLN A 82 8.44 -5.34 -4.98
CA GLN A 82 7.10 -5.04 -4.46
C GLN A 82 6.76 -5.90 -3.24
N THR A 83 6.25 -5.27 -2.19
CA THR A 83 5.80 -5.91 -0.95
C THR A 83 4.32 -5.69 -0.69
N TYR A 84 3.75 -4.59 -1.22
CA TYR A 84 2.32 -4.31 -1.16
C TYR A 84 1.75 -4.13 -2.56
N ALA A 85 0.58 -4.69 -2.80
CA ALA A 85 -0.27 -4.32 -3.92
C ALA A 85 -1.14 -3.14 -3.50
N VAL A 86 -1.20 -2.11 -4.33
CA VAL A 86 -2.06 -0.96 -4.10
C VAL A 86 -3.20 -0.99 -5.10
N GLY A 87 -4.40 -0.80 -4.61
CA GLY A 87 -5.60 -0.73 -5.41
C GLY A 87 -6.59 0.26 -4.81
N TRP A 88 -7.65 0.54 -5.56
CA TRP A 88 -8.72 1.39 -5.08
C TRP A 88 -10.07 0.96 -5.62
N THR A 89 -11.09 1.30 -4.89
CA THR A 89 -12.47 1.11 -5.26
C THR A 89 -13.17 2.46 -5.31
N TYR A 90 -14.02 2.63 -6.31
CA TYR A 90 -14.87 3.80 -6.43
C TYR A 90 -16.25 3.51 -5.89
N THR A 91 -16.84 4.48 -5.25
CA THR A 91 -18.22 4.43 -4.74
C THR A 91 -18.94 5.70 -5.14
N ASN A 92 -20.25 5.73 -4.92
CA ASN A 92 -21.10 6.89 -5.19
C ASN A 92 -20.94 7.41 -6.64
N SER A 93 -21.00 6.50 -7.62
CA SER A 93 -20.86 6.85 -9.05
C SER A 93 -19.58 7.61 -9.38
N GLY A 94 -18.46 7.21 -8.79
CA GLY A 94 -17.16 7.84 -9.00
C GLY A 94 -16.92 9.13 -8.22
N GLN A 95 -17.80 9.48 -7.30
CA GLN A 95 -17.66 10.67 -6.45
C GLN A 95 -16.92 10.40 -5.15
N ALA A 96 -16.60 9.15 -4.88
CA ALA A 96 -15.84 8.75 -3.69
C ALA A 96 -14.90 7.59 -4.02
N TYR A 97 -13.80 7.47 -3.28
CA TYR A 97 -12.87 6.35 -3.40
C TYR A 97 -12.37 5.86 -2.04
N THR A 98 -11.94 4.62 -2.05
CA THR A 98 -11.13 4.04 -0.97
C THR A 98 -9.90 3.40 -1.58
N LEU A 99 -8.73 3.88 -1.21
CA LEU A 99 -7.43 3.29 -1.52
C LEU A 99 -7.13 2.19 -0.51
N ALA A 100 -6.52 1.10 -0.97
CA ALA A 100 -6.06 0.01 -0.12
C ALA A 100 -4.66 -0.45 -0.53
N ALA A 101 -3.75 -0.57 0.43
CA ALA A 101 -2.46 -1.22 0.26
C ALA A 101 -2.51 -2.56 1.01
N MET A 102 -2.41 -3.64 0.26
CA MET A 102 -2.50 -5.02 0.76
C MET A 102 -1.12 -5.68 0.68
N PRO A 103 -0.62 -6.30 1.78
CA PRO A 103 0.60 -7.10 1.73
C PRO A 103 0.49 -8.20 0.66
N CYS A 104 1.56 -8.47 -0.08
CA CYS A 104 1.53 -9.40 -1.21
C CYS A 104 1.13 -10.82 -0.83
N ALA A 105 1.38 -11.27 0.39
CA ALA A 105 0.90 -12.55 0.88
C ALA A 105 -0.65 -12.65 0.98
N VAL A 106 -1.33 -11.51 1.07
CA VAL A 106 -2.80 -11.42 1.20
C VAL A 106 -3.45 -10.99 -0.10
N ALA A 107 -2.77 -10.13 -0.88
CA ALA A 107 -3.33 -9.51 -2.09
C ALA A 107 -3.65 -10.53 -3.20
N GLY A 108 -2.93 -11.64 -3.29
CA GLY A 108 -3.13 -12.70 -4.26
C GLY A 108 -2.82 -12.32 -5.72
N ASN A 109 -2.64 -11.04 -6.03
CA ASN A 109 -2.42 -10.50 -7.37
C ASN A 109 -1.06 -9.80 -7.55
N CYS A 110 -0.14 -9.97 -6.61
CA CYS A 110 1.22 -9.47 -6.79
C CYS A 110 1.93 -10.27 -7.89
N PRO A 111 2.71 -9.60 -8.77
CA PRO A 111 3.46 -10.29 -9.80
C PRO A 111 4.51 -11.23 -9.19
N SER A 112 4.93 -12.24 -9.94
CA SER A 112 5.91 -13.24 -9.49
C SER A 112 7.26 -12.67 -9.06
N ALA A 113 7.61 -11.47 -9.55
CA ALA A 113 8.81 -10.73 -9.14
C ALA A 113 8.65 -10.00 -7.78
N ALA A 114 7.45 -9.96 -7.22
CA ALA A 114 7.18 -9.36 -5.91
C ALA A 114 7.62 -10.28 -4.77
N GLU A 115 7.63 -9.73 -3.55
CA GLU A 115 7.78 -10.51 -2.31
C GLU A 115 6.43 -11.15 -1.96
N THR A 116 6.07 -12.23 -2.66
CA THR A 116 4.76 -12.88 -2.54
C THR A 116 4.48 -13.44 -1.15
N THR A 117 5.52 -13.69 -0.35
CA THR A 117 5.42 -14.15 1.04
C THR A 117 5.41 -13.01 2.05
N PHE A 118 5.57 -11.75 1.59
CA PHE A 118 5.60 -10.61 2.50
C PHE A 118 4.24 -10.43 3.19
N SER A 119 4.24 -10.50 4.51
CA SER A 119 3.08 -10.23 5.35
C SER A 119 3.40 -9.17 6.39
N ASP A 120 2.43 -8.35 6.70
CA ASP A 120 2.46 -7.40 7.82
C ASP A 120 1.40 -7.79 8.84
N SER A 121 1.76 -8.67 9.75
CA SER A 121 0.85 -9.18 10.78
C SER A 121 0.37 -8.12 11.77
N THR A 122 1.13 -7.02 11.90
CA THR A 122 0.78 -5.93 12.82
C THR A 122 -0.26 -5.00 12.24
N CYS A 123 -0.17 -4.65 10.96
CA CYS A 123 -1.01 -3.64 10.34
C CYS A 123 -1.89 -4.16 9.21
N GLY A 124 -1.52 -5.26 8.59
CA GLY A 124 -2.30 -5.87 7.51
C GLY A 124 -2.56 -4.90 6.36
N VAL A 125 -3.82 -4.77 5.99
CA VAL A 125 -4.26 -3.85 4.93
C VAL A 125 -4.34 -2.43 5.49
N LEU A 126 -3.71 -1.50 4.76
CA LEU A 126 -3.83 -0.06 5.05
C LEU A 126 -4.84 0.56 4.09
N THR A 127 -5.70 1.43 4.57
CA THR A 127 -6.69 2.12 3.74
C THR A 127 -6.66 3.64 3.92
N LEU A 128 -7.02 4.35 2.85
CA LEU A 128 -7.14 5.80 2.82
C LEU A 128 -8.34 6.18 1.95
N THR A 129 -9.26 6.97 2.48
CA THR A 129 -10.43 7.46 1.75
C THR A 129 -10.22 8.88 1.22
N GLN A 130 -11.10 9.34 0.32
CA GLN A 130 -11.11 10.71 -0.20
C GLN A 130 -11.26 11.78 0.90
N THR A 131 -11.85 11.44 2.04
CA THR A 131 -11.97 12.36 3.20
C THR A 131 -10.72 12.39 4.07
N GLY A 132 -9.67 11.65 3.68
CA GLY A 132 -8.44 11.52 4.47
C GLY A 132 -8.56 10.56 5.68
N LEU A 133 -9.69 9.83 5.80
CA LEU A 133 -9.84 8.83 6.85
C LEU A 133 -8.88 7.67 6.59
N ARG A 134 -8.06 7.38 7.58
CA ARG A 134 -7.06 6.31 7.57
C ARG A 134 -7.61 5.08 8.27
N GLY A 135 -7.35 3.91 7.71
CA GLY A 135 -7.71 2.62 8.29
C GLY A 135 -6.55 1.64 8.25
N ALA A 136 -6.62 0.63 9.08
CA ALA A 136 -5.69 -0.50 9.09
C ALA A 136 -6.41 -1.73 9.63
N SER A 137 -5.95 -2.94 9.28
CA SER A 137 -6.43 -4.15 9.94
C SER A 137 -5.95 -4.27 11.38
N GLY A 138 -4.86 -3.57 11.73
CA GLY A 138 -4.34 -3.47 13.10
C GLY A 138 -4.64 -2.13 13.76
N THR A 139 -3.90 -1.84 14.84
CA THR A 139 -4.07 -0.61 15.61
C THR A 139 -3.66 0.61 14.80
N LEU A 140 -4.58 1.54 14.61
CA LEU A 140 -4.41 2.71 13.73
C LEU A 140 -3.19 3.56 14.08
N THR A 141 -2.97 3.83 15.37
CA THR A 141 -1.84 4.63 15.85
C THR A 141 -0.50 3.99 15.50
N THR A 142 -0.37 2.67 15.63
CA THR A 142 0.86 1.94 15.27
C THR A 142 1.07 1.90 13.76
N CYS A 143 -0.01 1.87 12.97
CA CYS A 143 0.04 1.64 11.54
C CYS A 143 0.19 2.92 10.73
N TRP A 144 -0.34 4.05 11.21
CA TRP A 144 -0.29 5.34 10.52
C TRP A 144 0.56 6.40 11.21
N GLN A 145 0.73 6.30 12.50
CA GLN A 145 1.74 7.09 13.20
C GLN A 145 3.06 6.31 13.23
N ARG A 146 4.14 6.96 13.52
CA ARG A 146 5.48 6.35 13.58
C ARG A 146 5.55 5.23 14.58
#